data_a558d50d255868e58a410f13a3ba17ef
#
_entry.id   a558d50d255868e58a410f13a3ba17ef
#
_cell.length_a   1.000
_cell.length_b   1.000
_cell.length_c   1.000
_cell.angle_alpha   90.00
_cell.angle_beta   90.00
_cell.angle_gamma   90.00
#
_symmetry.space_group_name_H-M   'P 1'
#
loop_
_entity.id
_entity.type
_entity.pdbx_description
1 polymer ?
#
loop_
_entity_poly.entity_id
_entity_poly.type
_entity_poly.pdbx_seq_one_letter_code
_entity_poly.pdbx_strand_id
1 'polypeptide(L)'
;MMEQKITEVVAALIVKDHRFLICQRPAHKARGMLWEFVGGKVEQGETLPQALIRECLEELGIRVTPQEIFMQLVHTYPDITVRLTLFWAQTQDTPQRLEHNDLRWISVDEIDHFSFCPADRDILAKLKEMEF
;
A
#
# COMPACT_ATOMS: atom_id res chain seq x y z
N MET A 1 -19.36 -18.47 19.86
CA MET A 1 -19.30 -17.23 19.08
C MET A 1 -17.91 -17.13 18.44
N MET A 2 -17.87 -17.04 17.13
CA MET A 2 -16.59 -16.94 16.44
C MET A 2 -16.18 -15.48 16.32
N GLU A 3 -15.02 -15.16 16.84
CA GLU A 3 -14.44 -13.84 16.64
C GLU A 3 -13.93 -13.72 15.20
N GLN A 4 -14.20 -12.60 14.59
CA GLN A 4 -13.69 -12.30 13.25
C GLN A 4 -12.20 -12.00 13.35
N LYS A 5 -11.39 -12.78 12.65
CA LYS A 5 -9.95 -12.59 12.62
C LYS A 5 -9.60 -11.37 11.75
N ILE A 6 -8.85 -10.46 12.33
CA ILE A 6 -8.34 -9.29 11.62
C ILE A 6 -6.88 -9.53 11.26
N THR A 7 -6.55 -9.39 9.98
CA THR A 7 -5.18 -9.50 9.48
C THR A 7 -4.53 -8.13 9.45
N GLU A 8 -3.37 -8.00 10.11
CA GLU A 8 -2.60 -6.76 10.09
C GLU A 8 -1.85 -6.63 8.77
N VAL A 9 -2.03 -5.49 8.11
CA VAL A 9 -1.40 -5.18 6.83
C VAL A 9 -0.79 -3.78 6.91
N VAL A 10 0.39 -3.63 6.35
CA VAL A 10 1.07 -2.33 6.25
C VAL A 10 1.24 -1.96 4.79
N ALA A 11 1.28 -0.68 4.51
CA ALA A 11 1.55 -0.17 3.18
C ALA A 11 2.30 1.16 3.26
N ALA A 12 2.97 1.53 2.17
CA ALA A 12 3.79 2.73 2.09
C ALA A 12 3.22 3.73 1.09
N LEU A 13 3.07 4.97 1.55
CA LEU A 13 2.83 6.11 0.69
C LEU A 13 4.19 6.76 0.40
N ILE A 14 4.75 6.44 -0.77
CA ILE A 14 6.05 6.94 -1.19
C ILE A 14 5.82 8.09 -2.15
N VAL A 15 6.28 9.29 -1.77
CA VAL A 15 6.08 10.51 -2.55
C VAL A 15 7.43 10.97 -3.11
N LYS A 16 7.42 11.36 -4.38
CA LYS A 16 8.60 11.89 -5.07
C LYS A 16 8.13 12.84 -6.17
N ASP A 17 8.65 14.07 -6.15
CA ASP A 17 8.33 15.10 -7.17
C ASP A 17 6.81 15.30 -7.34
N HIS A 18 6.07 15.44 -6.22
CA HIS A 18 4.62 15.65 -6.19
C HIS A 18 3.81 14.48 -6.74
N ARG A 19 4.41 13.30 -6.86
CA ARG A 19 3.75 12.07 -7.30
C ARG A 19 3.92 10.99 -6.25
N PHE A 20 3.04 10.02 -6.28
CA PHE A 20 3.13 8.88 -5.38
C PHE A 20 3.11 7.57 -6.16
N LEU A 21 3.73 6.56 -5.58
CA LEU A 21 3.88 5.25 -6.21
C LEU A 21 2.65 4.39 -5.98
N ILE A 22 2.12 3.82 -7.07
CA ILE A 22 1.07 2.81 -7.02
C ILE A 22 1.54 1.55 -7.74
N CYS A 23 1.02 0.42 -7.31
CA CYS A 23 1.42 -0.90 -7.78
C CYS A 23 0.18 -1.69 -8.21
N GLN A 24 0.28 -2.36 -9.36
CA GLN A 24 -0.83 -3.18 -9.86
C GLN A 24 -0.65 -4.63 -9.47
N ARG A 25 -1.65 -5.20 -8.79
CA ARG A 25 -1.63 -6.59 -8.33
C ARG A 25 -1.60 -7.53 -9.54
N PRO A 26 -0.81 -8.62 -9.46
CA PRO A 26 -0.80 -9.60 -10.56
C PRO A 26 -2.17 -10.27 -10.71
N ALA A 27 -2.47 -10.70 -11.94
CA ALA A 27 -3.79 -11.22 -12.29
C ALA A 27 -4.19 -12.47 -11.49
N HIS A 28 -3.22 -13.27 -11.03
CA HIS A 28 -3.48 -14.53 -10.32
C HIS A 28 -3.82 -14.36 -8.84
N LYS A 29 -3.62 -13.17 -8.28
CA LYS A 29 -3.94 -12.90 -6.88
C LYS A 29 -5.38 -12.42 -6.70
N ALA A 30 -5.90 -12.56 -5.46
CA ALA A 30 -7.16 -11.94 -5.10
C ALA A 30 -7.09 -10.45 -5.42
N ARG A 31 -8.17 -9.88 -5.96
CA ARG A 31 -8.22 -8.49 -6.41
C ARG A 31 -7.16 -8.21 -7.49
N GLY A 32 -6.90 -9.21 -8.33
CA GLY A 32 -5.91 -9.12 -9.40
C GLY A 32 -6.18 -7.96 -10.34
N MET A 33 -5.11 -7.34 -10.84
CA MET A 33 -5.12 -6.21 -11.76
C MET A 33 -5.64 -4.90 -11.16
N LEU A 34 -6.07 -4.88 -9.90
CA LEU A 34 -6.36 -3.63 -9.20
C LEU A 34 -5.08 -2.99 -8.69
N TRP A 35 -5.12 -1.67 -8.53
CA TRP A 35 -3.99 -0.91 -8.05
C TRP A 35 -4.04 -0.75 -6.53
N GLU A 36 -2.88 -0.61 -5.93
CA GLU A 36 -2.70 -0.52 -4.48
C GLU A 36 -1.41 0.22 -4.14
N PHE A 37 -1.21 0.49 -2.85
CA PHE A 37 0.09 0.91 -2.33
C PHE A 37 0.91 -0.33 -2.01
N VAL A 38 2.24 -0.23 -2.14
CA VAL A 38 3.13 -1.36 -1.82
C VAL A 38 3.05 -1.71 -0.34
N GLY A 39 3.00 -3.00 -0.04
CA GLY A 39 2.95 -3.47 1.34
C GLY A 39 2.54 -4.92 1.43
N GLY A 40 2.15 -5.35 2.61
CA GLY A 40 1.73 -6.72 2.83
C GLY A 40 1.45 -7.03 4.28
N LYS A 41 1.30 -8.32 4.56
CA LYS A 41 0.93 -8.80 5.89
C LYS A 41 2.11 -8.65 6.86
N VAL A 42 1.78 -8.25 8.09
CA VAL A 42 2.75 -8.22 9.20
C VAL A 42 2.95 -9.65 9.68
N GLU A 43 4.21 -10.07 9.79
CA GLU A 43 4.54 -11.39 10.30
C GLU A 43 4.68 -11.36 11.82
N GLN A 44 4.55 -12.54 12.44
CA GLN A 44 4.65 -12.66 13.88
C GLN A 44 6.02 -12.16 14.36
N GLY A 45 6.01 -11.31 15.39
CA GLY A 45 7.23 -10.75 15.95
C GLY A 45 7.73 -9.48 15.27
N GLU A 46 7.12 -9.08 14.17
CA GLU A 46 7.48 -7.82 13.51
C GLU A 46 6.69 -6.64 14.08
N THR A 47 7.36 -5.49 14.17
CA THR A 47 6.63 -4.22 14.31
C THR A 47 6.07 -3.81 12.95
N LEU A 48 5.12 -2.88 12.94
CA LEU A 48 4.56 -2.39 11.68
C LEU A 48 5.64 -1.78 10.76
N PRO A 49 6.54 -0.91 11.25
CA PRO A 49 7.63 -0.40 10.40
C PRO A 49 8.57 -1.48 9.87
N GLN A 50 8.89 -2.50 10.69
CA GLN A 50 9.74 -3.61 10.24
C GLN A 50 9.10 -4.38 9.10
N ALA A 51 7.80 -4.67 9.20
CA ALA A 51 7.05 -5.34 8.15
C ALA A 51 7.08 -4.52 6.85
N LEU A 52 6.90 -3.20 6.96
CA LEU A 52 6.91 -2.32 5.80
C LEU A 52 8.26 -2.33 5.09
N ILE A 53 9.35 -2.24 5.86
CA ILE A 53 10.71 -2.27 5.30
C ILE A 53 10.94 -3.60 4.57
N ARG A 54 10.55 -4.72 5.17
CA ARG A 54 10.69 -6.05 4.56
C ARG A 54 9.87 -6.17 3.28
N GLU A 55 8.61 -5.78 3.31
CA GLU A 55 7.73 -5.89 2.15
C GLU A 55 8.21 -5.04 0.97
N CYS A 56 8.65 -3.81 1.23
CA CYS A 56 9.18 -2.96 0.17
C CYS A 56 10.45 -3.53 -0.46
N LEU A 57 11.30 -4.14 0.34
CA LEU A 57 12.51 -4.79 -0.16
C LEU A 57 12.16 -6.02 -1.02
N GLU A 58 11.25 -6.85 -0.55
CA GLU A 58 10.83 -8.07 -1.26
C GLU A 58 10.11 -7.76 -2.57
N GLU A 59 9.20 -6.80 -2.56
CA GLU A 59 8.32 -6.56 -3.70
C GLU A 59 8.90 -5.59 -4.72
N LEU A 60 9.69 -4.61 -4.28
CA LEU A 60 10.21 -3.54 -5.14
C LEU A 60 11.72 -3.42 -5.17
N GLY A 61 12.43 -4.19 -4.34
CA GLY A 61 13.89 -4.10 -4.25
C GLY A 61 14.39 -2.77 -3.71
N ILE A 62 13.58 -2.06 -2.92
CA ILE A 62 13.94 -0.76 -2.37
C ILE A 62 14.02 -0.78 -0.85
N ARG A 63 14.87 0.09 -0.33
CA ARG A 63 14.96 0.36 1.11
C ARG A 63 14.19 1.61 1.41
N VAL A 64 13.20 1.51 2.29
CA VAL A 64 12.37 2.66 2.67
C VAL A 64 12.66 3.07 4.10
N THR A 65 12.45 4.35 4.37
CA THR A 65 12.43 4.89 5.73
C THR A 65 10.98 5.21 6.07
N PRO A 66 10.32 4.38 6.90
CA PRO A 66 8.97 4.68 7.35
C PRO A 66 8.96 5.96 8.20
N GLN A 67 7.92 6.77 8.01
CA GLN A 67 7.73 8.00 8.76
C GLN A 67 6.41 7.91 9.55
N GLU A 68 5.65 8.97 9.61
CA GLU A 68 4.37 9.00 10.33
C GLU A 68 3.31 8.15 9.65
N ILE A 69 2.34 7.71 10.44
CA ILE A 69 1.16 7.05 9.91
C ILE A 69 0.31 8.09 9.19
N PHE A 70 -0.01 7.81 7.93
CA PHE A 70 -0.92 8.62 7.15
C PHE A 70 -2.37 8.31 7.51
N MET A 71 -2.71 7.03 7.59
CA MET A 71 -4.06 6.56 7.90
C MET A 71 -4.02 5.11 8.37
N GLN A 72 -4.93 4.76 9.26
CA GLN A 72 -5.19 3.38 9.65
C GLN A 72 -6.68 3.14 9.52
N LEU A 73 -7.05 2.03 8.90
CA LEU A 73 -8.45 1.68 8.68
C LEU A 73 -8.65 0.16 8.73
N VAL A 74 -9.90 -0.25 8.93
CA VAL A 74 -10.29 -1.66 8.87
C VAL A 74 -11.24 -1.82 7.69
N HIS A 75 -10.97 -2.80 6.85
CA HIS A 75 -11.82 -3.10 5.70
C HIS A 75 -12.11 -4.58 5.63
N THR A 76 -13.36 -4.94 5.40
CA THR A 76 -13.79 -6.33 5.27
C THR A 76 -14.07 -6.65 3.81
N TYR A 77 -13.27 -7.54 3.26
CA TYR A 77 -13.51 -8.19 1.98
C TYR A 77 -14.27 -9.50 2.23
N PRO A 78 -14.87 -10.12 1.20
CA PRO A 78 -15.53 -11.41 1.38
C PRO A 78 -14.61 -12.51 1.93
N ASP A 79 -13.34 -12.48 1.58
CA ASP A 79 -12.34 -13.49 1.95
C ASP A 79 -11.51 -13.13 3.18
N ILE A 80 -11.41 -11.85 3.54
CA ILE A 80 -10.48 -11.41 4.58
C ILE A 80 -10.90 -10.05 5.16
N THR A 81 -10.69 -9.86 6.46
CA THR A 81 -10.78 -8.54 7.10
C THR A 81 -9.38 -8.07 7.43
N VAL A 82 -9.02 -6.87 6.96
CA VAL A 82 -7.69 -6.31 7.14
C VAL A 82 -7.74 -5.04 7.97
N ARG A 83 -6.74 -4.87 8.84
CA ARG A 83 -6.41 -3.56 9.41
C ARG A 83 -5.22 -3.05 8.64
N LEU A 84 -5.45 -2.02 7.83
CA LEU A 84 -4.42 -1.43 6.98
C LEU A 84 -3.85 -0.19 7.65
N THR A 85 -2.54 -0.18 7.84
CA THR A 85 -1.82 0.99 8.33
C THR A 85 -0.91 1.49 7.21
N LEU A 86 -1.21 2.68 6.71
CA LEU A 86 -0.44 3.33 5.65
C LEU A 86 0.50 4.36 6.26
N PHE A 87 1.79 4.20 5.99
CA PHE A 87 2.84 5.12 6.46
C PHE A 87 3.31 6.01 5.33
N TRP A 88 3.58 7.27 5.63
CA TRP A 88 4.48 8.04 4.79
C TRP A 88 5.84 7.33 4.78
N ALA A 89 6.47 7.23 3.63
CA ALA A 89 7.79 6.59 3.53
C ALA A 89 8.63 7.29 2.47
N GLN A 90 9.93 7.25 2.68
CA GLN A 90 10.91 7.80 1.75
C GLN A 90 11.86 6.73 1.26
N THR A 91 12.31 6.87 0.02
CA THR A 91 13.36 6.03 -0.54
C THR A 91 14.22 6.84 -1.50
N GLN A 92 15.50 6.47 -1.60
CA GLN A 92 16.39 6.99 -2.63
C GLN A 92 16.60 5.97 -3.75
N ASP A 93 16.02 4.77 -3.58
CA ASP A 93 16.16 3.69 -4.54
C ASP A 93 15.11 3.79 -5.63
N THR A 94 15.39 3.20 -6.77
CA THR A 94 14.44 3.10 -7.88
C THR A 94 13.64 1.81 -7.75
N PRO A 95 12.30 1.88 -7.63
CA PRO A 95 11.48 0.66 -7.53
C PRO A 95 11.63 -0.23 -8.74
N GLN A 96 11.66 -1.54 -8.48
CA GLN A 96 11.72 -2.58 -9.50
C GLN A 96 10.47 -3.43 -9.45
N ARG A 97 9.98 -3.83 -10.61
CA ARG A 97 8.80 -4.67 -10.71
C ARG A 97 9.18 -6.14 -10.51
N LEU A 98 9.29 -6.56 -9.24
CA LEU A 98 9.66 -7.93 -8.90
C LEU A 98 8.45 -8.86 -8.78
N GLU A 99 7.33 -8.36 -8.25
CA GLU A 99 6.13 -9.17 -8.01
C GLU A 99 4.85 -8.58 -8.62
N HIS A 100 4.80 -7.27 -8.81
CA HIS A 100 3.62 -6.60 -9.36
C HIS A 100 3.55 -6.69 -10.88
N ASN A 101 2.33 -6.56 -11.42
CA ASN A 101 2.13 -6.52 -12.86
C ASN A 101 2.63 -5.21 -13.47
N ASP A 102 2.46 -4.09 -12.78
CA ASP A 102 2.92 -2.77 -13.22
C ASP A 102 3.16 -1.85 -12.03
N LEU A 103 3.95 -0.82 -12.23
CA LEU A 103 4.23 0.25 -11.27
C LEU A 103 4.03 1.59 -11.96
N ARG A 104 3.45 2.57 -11.25
CA ARG A 104 3.25 3.91 -11.76
C ARG A 104 3.51 4.95 -10.68
N TRP A 105 4.10 6.06 -11.09
CA TRP A 105 4.15 7.28 -10.30
C TRP A 105 3.05 8.19 -10.83
N ILE A 106 2.09 8.54 -9.98
CA ILE A 106 0.93 9.34 -10.41
C ILE A 106 0.75 10.56 -9.53
N SER A 107 0.15 11.60 -10.11
CA SER A 107 -0.31 12.76 -9.36
C SER A 107 -1.72 12.51 -8.83
N VAL A 108 -2.15 13.35 -7.88
CA VAL A 108 -3.51 13.28 -7.31
C VAL A 108 -4.57 13.39 -8.42
N ASP A 109 -4.33 14.21 -9.43
CA ASP A 109 -5.27 14.41 -10.54
C ASP A 109 -5.49 13.16 -11.38
N GLU A 110 -4.57 12.20 -11.32
CA GLU A 110 -4.63 10.98 -12.12
C GLU A 110 -5.34 9.82 -11.41
N ILE A 111 -5.70 9.97 -10.13
CA ILE A 111 -6.28 8.88 -9.32
C ILE A 111 -7.46 8.21 -10.01
N ASP A 112 -8.37 8.98 -10.60
CA ASP A 112 -9.59 8.44 -11.20
C ASP A 112 -9.35 7.66 -12.49
N HIS A 113 -8.13 7.69 -13.03
CA HIS A 113 -7.75 6.91 -14.21
C HIS A 113 -7.40 5.46 -13.87
N PHE A 114 -7.36 5.09 -12.58
CA PHE A 114 -6.94 3.77 -12.12
C PHE A 114 -8.02 3.15 -11.26
N SER A 115 -8.16 1.82 -11.36
CA SER A 115 -9.08 1.06 -10.50
C SER A 115 -8.32 0.52 -9.31
N PHE A 116 -8.61 1.05 -8.12
CA PHE A 116 -7.91 0.69 -6.89
C PHE A 116 -8.65 -0.39 -6.09
N CYS A 117 -7.91 -1.06 -5.22
CA CYS A 117 -8.51 -1.95 -4.24
C CYS A 117 -9.48 -1.16 -3.35
N PRO A 118 -10.66 -1.72 -3.04
CA PRO A 118 -11.66 -1.02 -2.23
C PRO A 118 -11.17 -0.49 -0.88
N ALA A 119 -10.24 -1.20 -0.23
CA ALA A 119 -9.68 -0.76 1.05
C ALA A 119 -8.98 0.60 0.97
N ASP A 120 -8.54 1.00 -0.22
CA ASP A 120 -7.78 2.24 -0.41
C ASP A 120 -8.67 3.47 -0.65
N ARG A 121 -9.98 3.29 -0.73
CA ARG A 121 -10.92 4.38 -1.06
C ARG A 121 -10.75 5.62 -0.17
N ASP A 122 -10.71 5.43 1.14
CA ASP A 122 -10.62 6.54 2.09
C ASP A 122 -9.25 7.20 2.05
N ILE A 123 -8.21 6.42 1.77
CA ILE A 123 -6.85 6.93 1.58
C ILE A 123 -6.81 7.87 0.38
N LEU A 124 -7.37 7.43 -0.73
CA LEU A 124 -7.40 8.23 -1.97
C LEU A 124 -8.21 9.50 -1.80
N ALA A 125 -9.35 9.43 -1.09
CA ALA A 125 -10.16 10.59 -0.79
C ALA A 125 -9.38 11.64 0.02
N LYS A 126 -8.62 11.19 1.01
CA LYS A 126 -7.78 12.09 1.82
C LYS A 126 -6.66 12.70 0.97
N LEU A 127 -6.04 11.91 0.09
CA LEU A 127 -5.00 12.42 -0.82
C LEU A 127 -5.52 13.52 -1.74
N LYS A 128 -6.75 13.39 -2.22
CA LYS A 128 -7.37 14.39 -3.10
C LYS A 128 -7.59 15.74 -2.40
N GLU A 129 -7.66 15.75 -1.09
CA GLU A 129 -7.83 16.96 -0.29
C GLU A 129 -6.51 17.63 0.11
N MET A 130 -5.39 16.98 -0.19
CA MET A 130 -4.05 17.44 0.21
C MET A 130 -3.30 18.06 -0.95
N GLU A 131 -2.41 18.99 -0.60
CA GLU A 131 -1.41 19.52 -1.52
C GLU A 131 -0.04 18.97 -1.09
N PHE A 132 0.70 18.44 -2.06
CA PHE A 132 2.06 17.97 -1.81
C PHE A 132 2.91 17.93 -3.10
#